data_398cce13930185cab2d3730c3a50e99c
#
_entry.id   398cce13930185cab2d3730c3a50e99c
#
_cell.length_a   1.000
_cell.length_b   1.000
_cell.length_c   1.000
_cell.angle_alpha   90.00
_cell.angle_beta   90.00
_cell.angle_gamma   90.00
#
_symmetry.space_group_name_H-M   'P 1'
#
loop_
_entity.id
_entity.type
_entity.pdbx_description
1 polymer ?
#
loop_
_entity_poly.entity_id
_entity_poly.type
_entity_poly.pdbx_seq_one_letter_code
_entity_poly.pdbx_strand_id
1 'polypeptide(L)'
;MQNQWRVIDCTDLDGSISYERGRMRDVKNDTGECVDVPLAQIAVVLLGLHVRCSAAVLHEMARYGVSVMLCDWRGVPDAALHAWTDMPTTVTTRQLAQSNMSLPRKKSAWARIVQMKIRGQAACLDSSKLEGGGLLRGIAASVRSGDPSNCEGHAAREYWRRMFPQDEKFRRIPGQGYGRNAQLDYAYMVLRGFAVKAVIAAGLIPSLGVNHHGRGNYFCLADDLLEVYRPAVDYRVSLLNDEDSLQEKAVKKHLVDAVNQQFNGSGLTIPSSLNDFAQQFGLYCEGKIDRLQVPEYVGES
;
A
#
# COMPACT_ATOMS: atom_id res chain seq x y z
N MET A 1 21.19 -2.75 -4.86
CA MET A 1 20.07 -3.34 -4.11
C MET A 1 19.38 -4.32 -5.04
N GLN A 2 19.14 -5.57 -4.60
CA GLN A 2 18.39 -6.53 -5.40
C GLN A 2 16.95 -6.05 -5.44
N ASN A 3 16.37 -5.94 -6.66
CA ASN A 3 14.98 -5.52 -6.84
C ASN A 3 14.04 -6.63 -6.35
N GLN A 4 13.61 -6.53 -5.10
CA GLN A 4 12.55 -7.36 -4.54
C GLN A 4 11.21 -6.82 -5.04
N TRP A 5 10.48 -7.60 -5.82
CA TRP A 5 9.23 -7.15 -6.44
C TRP A 5 8.07 -8.15 -6.29
N ARG A 6 8.38 -9.41 -5.90
CA ARG A 6 7.34 -10.44 -5.81
C ARG A 6 6.55 -10.32 -4.52
N VAL A 7 5.24 -10.37 -4.66
CA VAL A 7 4.31 -10.66 -3.57
C VAL A 7 3.91 -12.13 -3.68
N ILE A 8 4.09 -12.88 -2.60
CA ILE A 8 3.68 -14.27 -2.52
C ILE A 8 2.45 -14.33 -1.62
N ASP A 9 1.33 -14.71 -2.22
CA ASP A 9 0.06 -14.87 -1.53
C ASP A 9 -0.12 -16.35 -1.13
N CYS A 10 -0.02 -16.60 0.16
CA CYS A 10 -0.26 -17.89 0.80
C CYS A 10 -1.49 -17.84 1.73
N THR A 11 -2.41 -16.89 1.52
CA THR A 11 -3.61 -16.75 2.38
C THR A 11 -4.51 -17.95 2.31
N ASP A 12 -4.60 -18.60 1.12
CA ASP A 12 -5.41 -19.80 0.86
C ASP A 12 -4.58 -21.09 0.86
N LEU A 13 -3.29 -21.03 1.25
CA LEU A 13 -2.43 -22.20 1.27
C LEU A 13 -2.75 -23.10 2.49
N ASP A 14 -3.29 -24.28 2.26
CA ASP A 14 -3.25 -25.38 3.22
C ASP A 14 -1.98 -26.19 2.96
N GLY A 15 -0.92 -25.88 3.72
CA GLY A 15 0.39 -26.41 3.44
C GLY A 15 1.49 -25.96 4.38
N SER A 16 2.71 -26.11 3.91
CA SER A 16 3.90 -25.73 4.66
C SER A 16 4.86 -24.87 3.84
N ILE A 17 5.49 -23.93 4.51
CA ILE A 17 6.57 -23.10 3.94
C ILE A 17 7.88 -23.42 4.67
N SER A 18 8.91 -23.68 3.89
CA SER A 18 10.25 -23.98 4.39
C SER A 18 11.32 -23.16 3.67
N TYR A 19 12.52 -23.11 4.24
CA TYR A 19 13.67 -22.51 3.62
C TYR A 19 14.59 -23.59 3.06
N GLU A 20 15.01 -23.42 1.82
CA GLU A 20 16.00 -24.28 1.20
C GLU A 20 16.94 -23.49 0.28
N ARG A 21 18.21 -23.40 0.63
CA ARG A 21 19.30 -22.84 -0.20
C ARG A 21 18.98 -21.47 -0.83
N GLY A 22 18.49 -20.52 -0.03
CA GLY A 22 18.14 -19.16 -0.48
C GLY A 22 16.77 -19.04 -1.12
N ARG A 23 15.95 -20.07 -1.03
CA ARG A 23 14.59 -20.13 -1.59
C ARG A 23 13.56 -20.37 -0.50
N MET A 24 12.41 -19.75 -0.67
CA MET A 24 11.19 -20.18 -0.01
C MET A 24 10.58 -21.35 -0.82
N ARG A 25 10.31 -22.44 -0.15
CA ARG A 25 9.61 -23.59 -0.72
C ARG A 25 8.25 -23.68 -0.06
N ASP A 26 7.19 -23.63 -0.86
CA ASP A 26 5.85 -23.96 -0.42
C ASP A 26 5.47 -25.37 -0.88
N VAL A 27 4.70 -26.07 -0.05
CA VAL A 27 4.22 -27.43 -0.34
C VAL A 27 2.77 -27.52 0.08
N LYS A 28 1.87 -27.84 -0.86
CA LYS A 28 0.46 -28.07 -0.59
C LYS A 28 0.25 -29.45 0.05
N ASN A 29 -0.62 -29.51 1.05
CA ASN A 29 -0.91 -30.77 1.77
C ASN A 29 -1.68 -31.79 0.93
N ASP A 30 -2.60 -31.32 0.09
CA ASP A 30 -3.53 -32.15 -0.71
C ASP A 30 -2.86 -32.80 -1.92
N THR A 31 -2.05 -32.04 -2.64
CA THR A 31 -1.45 -32.46 -3.92
C THR A 31 0.03 -32.79 -3.82
N GLY A 32 0.71 -32.34 -2.76
CA GLY A 32 2.17 -32.39 -2.69
C GLY A 32 2.87 -31.47 -3.70
N GLU A 33 2.11 -30.62 -4.42
CA GLU A 33 2.67 -29.63 -5.34
C GLU A 33 3.64 -28.73 -4.59
N CYS A 34 4.83 -28.53 -5.19
CA CYS A 34 5.90 -27.76 -4.58
C CYS A 34 6.29 -26.59 -5.49
N VAL A 35 6.41 -25.39 -4.93
CA VAL A 35 6.88 -24.20 -5.65
C VAL A 35 8.07 -23.59 -4.90
N ASP A 36 9.15 -23.36 -5.63
CA ASP A 36 10.37 -22.73 -5.10
C ASP A 36 10.50 -21.29 -5.60
N VAL A 37 10.59 -20.34 -4.70
CA VAL A 37 10.77 -18.93 -5.02
C VAL A 37 12.03 -18.37 -4.35
N PRO A 38 12.99 -17.77 -5.10
CA PRO A 38 14.16 -17.16 -4.50
C PRO A 38 13.79 -16.03 -3.54
N LEU A 39 14.24 -16.08 -2.28
CA LEU A 39 13.96 -15.04 -1.27
C LEU A 39 14.44 -13.65 -1.70
N ALA A 40 15.53 -13.58 -2.45
CA ALA A 40 16.05 -12.33 -2.98
C ALA A 40 15.08 -11.58 -3.93
N GLN A 41 14.05 -12.26 -4.46
CA GLN A 41 13.04 -11.67 -5.33
C GLN A 41 11.74 -11.32 -4.59
N ILE A 42 11.58 -11.79 -3.35
CA ILE A 42 10.34 -11.62 -2.59
C ILE A 42 10.38 -10.31 -1.83
N ALA A 43 9.39 -9.47 -2.03
CA ALA A 43 9.18 -8.24 -1.26
C ALA A 43 8.25 -8.45 -0.07
N VAL A 44 7.14 -9.16 -0.30
CA VAL A 44 6.08 -9.38 0.69
C VAL A 44 5.61 -10.83 0.61
N VAL A 45 5.34 -11.44 1.75
CA VAL A 45 4.65 -12.73 1.88
C VAL A 45 3.39 -12.50 2.71
N LEU A 46 2.24 -12.94 2.20
CA LEU A 46 0.98 -12.97 2.92
C LEU A 46 0.76 -14.40 3.41
N LEU A 47 0.67 -14.59 4.72
CA LEU A 47 0.46 -15.90 5.35
C LEU A 47 -0.96 -16.01 5.88
N GLY A 48 -1.69 -17.03 5.43
CA GLY A 48 -2.99 -17.39 5.98
C GLY A 48 -2.89 -18.28 7.23
N LEU A 49 -4.04 -18.55 7.84
CA LEU A 49 -4.15 -19.26 9.11
C LEU A 49 -3.76 -20.74 9.06
N HIS A 50 -3.79 -21.36 7.87
CA HIS A 50 -3.51 -22.80 7.70
C HIS A 50 -2.07 -23.08 7.27
N VAL A 51 -1.25 -22.03 7.11
CA VAL A 51 0.15 -22.17 6.73
C VAL A 51 0.99 -22.60 7.93
N ARG A 52 1.77 -23.66 7.76
CA ARG A 52 2.79 -24.12 8.70
C ARG A 52 4.17 -23.66 8.24
N CYS A 53 4.93 -23.04 9.13
CA CYS A 53 6.30 -22.66 8.83
C CYS A 53 7.20 -22.80 10.07
N SER A 54 8.51 -22.97 9.84
CA SER A 54 9.49 -22.97 10.92
C SER A 54 10.00 -21.55 11.22
N ALA A 55 10.47 -21.31 12.43
CA ALA A 55 11.15 -20.06 12.77
C ALA A 55 12.38 -19.80 11.87
N ALA A 56 13.02 -20.85 11.35
CA ALA A 56 14.15 -20.73 10.45
C ALA A 56 13.79 -20.02 9.13
N VAL A 57 12.64 -20.36 8.51
CA VAL A 57 12.23 -19.68 7.28
C VAL A 57 11.87 -18.22 7.55
N LEU A 58 11.23 -17.91 8.69
CA LEU A 58 10.91 -16.54 9.09
C LEU A 58 12.19 -15.72 9.34
N HIS A 59 13.20 -16.32 9.99
CA HIS A 59 14.51 -15.70 10.19
C HIS A 59 15.19 -15.38 8.85
N GLU A 60 15.20 -16.32 7.92
CA GLU A 60 15.80 -16.08 6.60
C GLU A 60 14.99 -15.06 5.78
N MET A 61 13.66 -15.07 5.84
CA MET A 61 12.85 -14.01 5.24
C MET A 61 13.24 -12.63 5.79
N ALA A 62 13.40 -12.51 7.11
CA ALA A 62 13.85 -11.26 7.72
C ALA A 62 15.26 -10.86 7.23
N ARG A 63 16.23 -11.80 7.13
CA ARG A 63 17.57 -11.52 6.60
C ARG A 63 17.57 -11.03 5.15
N TYR A 64 16.62 -11.47 4.35
CA TYR A 64 16.43 -10.99 2.97
C TYR A 64 15.57 -9.73 2.88
N GLY A 65 15.16 -9.15 4.00
CA GLY A 65 14.31 -7.95 4.02
C GLY A 65 12.90 -8.20 3.49
N VAL A 66 12.42 -9.45 3.55
CA VAL A 66 11.04 -9.81 3.16
C VAL A 66 10.08 -9.35 4.27
N SER A 67 9.05 -8.60 3.91
CA SER A 67 7.96 -8.26 4.82
C SER A 67 6.97 -9.42 4.88
N VAL A 68 6.75 -9.99 6.06
CA VAL A 68 5.77 -11.08 6.24
C VAL A 68 4.54 -10.53 6.93
N MET A 69 3.37 -10.70 6.34
CA MET A 69 2.09 -10.29 6.90
C MET A 69 1.26 -11.52 7.23
N LEU A 70 0.77 -11.59 8.46
CA LEU A 70 -0.19 -12.62 8.89
C LEU A 70 -1.59 -12.09 8.62
N CYS A 71 -2.40 -12.89 7.93
CA CYS A 71 -3.73 -12.51 7.51
C CYS A 71 -4.80 -13.33 8.23
N ASP A 72 -5.91 -12.70 8.56
CA ASP A 72 -7.09 -13.35 9.10
C ASP A 72 -7.78 -14.23 8.01
N TRP A 73 -8.87 -14.88 8.39
CA TRP A 73 -9.66 -15.73 7.48
C TRP A 73 -10.29 -14.98 6.29
N ARG A 74 -10.31 -13.64 6.33
CA ARG A 74 -10.76 -12.78 5.22
C ARG A 74 -9.60 -12.35 4.31
N GLY A 75 -8.37 -12.78 4.63
CA GLY A 75 -7.16 -12.32 3.95
C GLY A 75 -6.71 -10.91 4.39
N VAL A 76 -7.27 -10.36 5.49
CA VAL A 76 -6.89 -9.04 6.00
C VAL A 76 -5.70 -9.19 6.95
N PRO A 77 -4.59 -8.46 6.73
CA PRO A 77 -3.44 -8.50 7.63
C PRO A 77 -3.78 -7.93 9.01
N ASP A 78 -3.50 -8.70 10.06
CA ASP A 78 -3.64 -8.33 11.46
C ASP A 78 -2.32 -8.33 12.23
N ALA A 79 -1.26 -8.92 11.67
CA ALA A 79 0.08 -8.87 12.25
C ALA A 79 1.16 -8.86 11.16
N ALA A 80 2.39 -8.48 11.52
CA ALA A 80 3.52 -8.49 10.60
C ALA A 80 4.84 -8.80 11.29
N LEU A 81 5.76 -9.43 10.55
CA LEU A 81 7.15 -9.62 10.93
C LEU A 81 8.03 -8.74 10.03
N HIS A 82 8.87 -7.93 10.66
CA HIS A 82 9.84 -7.08 9.98
C HIS A 82 11.26 -7.29 10.52
N ALA A 83 12.25 -7.18 9.63
CA ALA A 83 13.63 -7.20 10.03
C ALA A 83 14.02 -5.91 10.76
N TRP A 84 14.71 -6.04 11.89
CA TRP A 84 15.27 -4.88 12.58
C TRP A 84 16.62 -4.44 11.98
N THR A 85 17.24 -5.31 11.19
CA THR A 85 18.54 -5.06 10.53
C THR A 85 18.45 -4.02 9.40
N ASP A 86 17.25 -3.80 8.83
CA ASP A 86 17.04 -2.82 7.76
C ASP A 86 16.82 -1.39 8.27
N MET A 87 16.78 -1.21 9.59
CA MET A 87 16.57 0.09 10.19
C MET A 87 17.83 0.98 10.06
N PRO A 88 17.67 2.27 9.71
CA PRO A 88 18.77 3.20 9.65
C PRO A 88 19.40 3.42 11.04
N THR A 89 20.67 3.76 11.10
CA THR A 89 21.38 4.05 12.37
C THR A 89 20.79 5.24 13.13
N THR A 90 19.92 6.02 12.49
CA THR A 90 19.28 7.23 13.05
C THR A 90 17.86 6.99 13.52
N VAL A 91 17.42 5.72 13.71
CA VAL A 91 16.05 5.36 14.11
C VAL A 91 15.55 6.16 15.30
N THR A 92 16.30 6.17 16.40
CA THR A 92 15.90 6.85 17.63
C THR A 92 15.66 8.36 17.39
N THR A 93 16.62 9.02 16.71
CA THR A 93 16.49 10.45 16.39
C THR A 93 15.26 10.73 15.54
N ARG A 94 15.01 9.90 14.54
CA ARG A 94 13.88 10.04 13.63
C ARG A 94 12.54 9.80 14.33
N GLN A 95 12.45 8.78 15.18
CA GLN A 95 11.24 8.48 15.94
C GLN A 95 10.91 9.58 16.96
N LEU A 96 11.91 10.13 17.64
CA LEU A 96 11.73 11.28 18.53
C LEU A 96 11.27 12.50 17.74
N ALA A 97 11.85 12.80 16.58
CA ALA A 97 11.44 13.90 15.73
C ALA A 97 10.00 13.71 15.22
N GLN A 98 9.61 12.50 14.83
CA GLN A 98 8.25 12.18 14.41
C GLN A 98 7.24 12.39 15.54
N SER A 99 7.53 11.90 16.75
CA SER A 99 6.63 12.02 17.90
C SER A 99 6.44 13.48 18.32
N ASN A 100 7.51 14.28 18.21
CA ASN A 100 7.53 15.70 18.57
C ASN A 100 7.14 16.65 17.42
N MET A 101 6.72 16.12 16.26
CA MET A 101 6.34 16.96 15.12
C MET A 101 5.17 17.88 15.48
N SER A 102 5.36 19.19 15.26
CA SER A 102 4.37 20.21 15.59
C SER A 102 3.06 20.03 14.80
N LEU A 103 1.93 20.40 15.41
CA LEU A 103 0.62 20.32 14.76
C LEU A 103 0.56 21.09 13.42
N PRO A 104 1.14 22.30 13.26
CA PRO A 104 1.18 22.97 11.97
C PRO A 104 1.91 22.16 10.90
N ARG A 105 3.03 21.48 11.24
CA ARG A 105 3.75 20.62 10.29
C ARG A 105 2.92 19.39 9.89
N LYS A 106 2.25 18.74 10.86
CA LYS A 106 1.32 17.64 10.58
C LYS A 106 0.21 18.07 9.62
N LYS A 107 -0.46 19.18 9.93
CA LYS A 107 -1.52 19.75 9.08
C LYS A 107 -1.04 20.14 7.68
N SER A 108 0.19 20.66 7.55
CA SER A 108 0.78 20.98 6.25
C SER A 108 1.08 19.73 5.44
N ALA A 109 1.66 18.69 6.06
CA ALA A 109 1.92 17.41 5.40
C ALA A 109 0.62 16.77 4.91
N TRP A 110 -0.40 16.71 5.78
CA TRP A 110 -1.70 16.13 5.42
C TRP A 110 -2.35 16.84 4.24
N ALA A 111 -2.41 18.19 4.27
CA ALA A 111 -2.99 18.93 3.17
C ALA A 111 -2.32 18.59 1.82
N ARG A 112 -1.01 18.38 1.80
CA ARG A 112 -0.27 18.01 0.58
C ARG A 112 -0.60 16.60 0.13
N ILE A 113 -0.70 15.65 1.07
CA ILE A 113 -1.10 14.27 0.77
C ILE A 113 -2.50 14.28 0.14
N VAL A 114 -3.46 14.98 0.75
CA VAL A 114 -4.83 15.11 0.23
C VAL A 114 -4.86 15.75 -1.15
N GLN A 115 -4.10 16.83 -1.36
CA GLN A 115 -4.00 17.48 -2.67
C GLN A 115 -3.52 16.50 -3.75
N MET A 116 -2.45 15.76 -3.48
CA MET A 116 -1.87 14.83 -4.46
C MET A 116 -2.78 13.62 -4.68
N LYS A 117 -3.43 13.10 -3.63
CA LYS A 117 -4.46 12.06 -3.76
C LYS A 117 -5.59 12.50 -4.70
N ILE A 118 -6.16 13.67 -4.47
CA ILE A 118 -7.29 14.18 -5.28
C ILE A 118 -6.85 14.45 -6.73
N ARG A 119 -5.65 14.98 -6.95
CA ARG A 119 -5.09 15.16 -8.30
C ARG A 119 -4.87 13.81 -9.00
N GLY A 120 -4.38 12.81 -8.26
CA GLY A 120 -4.28 11.45 -8.76
C GLY A 120 -5.63 10.83 -9.12
N GLN A 121 -6.68 11.07 -8.32
CA GLN A 121 -8.05 10.67 -8.66
C GLN A 121 -8.54 11.34 -9.94
N ALA A 122 -8.22 12.63 -10.14
CA ALA A 122 -8.53 13.34 -11.38
C ALA A 122 -7.83 12.68 -12.57
N ALA A 123 -6.54 12.39 -12.44
CA ALA A 123 -5.76 11.72 -13.49
C ALA A 123 -6.28 10.30 -13.79
N CYS A 124 -6.74 9.58 -12.77
CA CYS A 124 -7.35 8.26 -12.92
C CYS A 124 -8.64 8.34 -13.77
N LEU A 125 -9.54 9.31 -13.49
CA LEU A 125 -10.73 9.53 -14.33
C LEU A 125 -10.35 9.89 -15.77
N ASP A 126 -9.38 10.76 -15.97
CA ASP A 126 -8.92 11.16 -17.32
C ASP A 126 -8.35 9.96 -18.10
N SER A 127 -7.51 9.12 -17.46
CA SER A 127 -6.98 7.89 -18.08
C SER A 127 -8.08 6.89 -18.42
N SER A 128 -9.14 6.85 -17.62
CA SER A 128 -10.33 6.02 -17.86
C SER A 128 -11.30 6.66 -18.85
N LYS A 129 -10.98 7.85 -19.41
CA LYS A 129 -11.85 8.64 -20.30
C LYS A 129 -13.21 8.98 -19.69
N LEU A 130 -13.22 9.20 -18.37
CA LEU A 130 -14.41 9.55 -17.58
C LEU A 130 -14.43 11.05 -17.27
N GLU A 131 -15.63 11.62 -17.19
CA GLU A 131 -15.81 13.02 -16.80
C GLU A 131 -15.48 13.25 -15.31
N GLY A 132 -15.14 14.49 -14.96
CA GLY A 132 -14.99 14.91 -13.56
C GLY A 132 -13.56 15.23 -13.14
N GLY A 133 -12.54 14.94 -13.96
CA GLY A 133 -11.14 15.28 -13.66
C GLY A 133 -10.93 16.77 -13.36
N GLY A 134 -11.58 17.67 -14.13
CA GLY A 134 -11.54 19.12 -13.89
C GLY A 134 -12.14 19.53 -12.55
N LEU A 135 -13.29 18.93 -12.18
CA LEU A 135 -13.92 19.16 -10.87
C LEU A 135 -12.99 18.77 -9.72
N LEU A 136 -12.39 17.56 -9.80
CA LEU A 136 -11.47 17.08 -8.77
C LEU A 136 -10.24 17.96 -8.65
N ARG A 137 -9.65 18.44 -9.73
CA ARG A 137 -8.54 19.41 -9.71
C ARG A 137 -8.94 20.71 -9.03
N GLY A 138 -10.18 21.19 -9.25
CA GLY A 138 -10.72 22.36 -8.53
C GLY A 138 -10.83 22.13 -7.02
N ILE A 139 -11.32 20.94 -6.61
CA ILE A 139 -11.37 20.55 -5.19
C ILE A 139 -9.95 20.48 -4.61
N ALA A 140 -9.00 19.86 -5.32
CA ALA A 140 -7.59 19.78 -4.87
C ALA A 140 -6.98 21.17 -4.63
N ALA A 141 -7.28 22.15 -5.49
CA ALA A 141 -6.78 23.52 -5.35
C ALA A 141 -7.35 24.23 -4.11
N SER A 142 -8.50 23.81 -3.60
CA SER A 142 -9.16 24.40 -2.42
C SER A 142 -8.71 23.82 -1.08
N VAL A 143 -7.91 22.72 -1.09
CA VAL A 143 -7.42 22.08 0.13
C VAL A 143 -6.52 23.03 0.92
N ARG A 144 -6.87 23.26 2.18
CA ARG A 144 -6.10 24.09 3.12
C ARG A 144 -5.41 23.21 4.17
N SER A 145 -4.52 23.82 4.95
CA SER A 145 -3.75 23.14 6.01
C SER A 145 -4.66 22.33 6.94
N GLY A 146 -4.48 21.01 6.99
CA GLY A 146 -5.28 20.08 7.79
C GLY A 146 -6.64 19.72 7.20
N ASP A 147 -6.95 20.14 5.97
CA ASP A 147 -8.22 19.89 5.26
C ASP A 147 -9.50 20.16 6.09
N PRO A 148 -9.67 21.36 6.68
CA PRO A 148 -10.80 21.63 7.56
C PRO A 148 -12.17 21.59 6.86
N SER A 149 -12.18 21.71 5.53
CA SER A 149 -13.38 21.66 4.69
C SER A 149 -13.74 20.24 4.23
N ASN A 150 -12.96 19.24 4.66
CA ASN A 150 -13.13 17.84 4.24
C ASN A 150 -13.20 17.69 2.70
N CYS A 151 -12.26 18.33 2.01
CA CYS A 151 -12.10 18.23 0.56
C CYS A 151 -11.83 16.79 0.14
N GLU A 152 -11.11 16.02 0.97
CA GLU A 152 -10.85 14.60 0.75
C GLU A 152 -12.17 13.81 0.63
N GLY A 153 -13.06 13.95 1.60
CA GLY A 153 -14.35 13.27 1.60
C GLY A 153 -15.28 13.74 0.48
N HIS A 154 -15.21 15.03 0.11
CA HIS A 154 -15.95 15.57 -1.05
C HIS A 154 -15.41 14.96 -2.36
N ALA A 155 -14.11 14.99 -2.56
CA ALA A 155 -13.48 14.43 -3.76
C ALA A 155 -13.74 12.91 -3.88
N ALA A 156 -13.66 12.15 -2.77
CA ALA A 156 -13.94 10.73 -2.77
C ALA A 156 -15.36 10.41 -3.25
N ARG A 157 -16.39 11.17 -2.81
CA ARG A 157 -17.77 10.99 -3.27
C ARG A 157 -17.91 11.25 -4.75
N GLU A 158 -17.32 12.35 -5.25
CA GLU A 158 -17.37 12.73 -6.66
C GLU A 158 -16.60 11.72 -7.54
N TYR A 159 -15.50 11.19 -7.04
CA TYR A 159 -14.67 10.20 -7.71
C TYR A 159 -15.39 8.86 -7.84
N TRP A 160 -15.82 8.26 -6.72
CA TRP A 160 -16.46 6.93 -6.74
C TRP A 160 -17.76 6.89 -7.51
N ARG A 161 -18.52 8.00 -7.56
CA ARG A 161 -19.74 8.11 -8.36
C ARG A 161 -19.48 7.98 -9.86
N ARG A 162 -18.25 8.24 -10.33
CA ARG A 162 -17.87 8.25 -11.74
C ARG A 162 -16.98 7.09 -12.14
N MET A 163 -16.23 6.55 -11.21
CA MET A 163 -15.15 5.59 -11.51
C MET A 163 -15.64 4.28 -12.13
N PHE A 164 -16.86 3.88 -11.81
CA PHE A 164 -17.46 2.64 -12.32
C PHE A 164 -18.81 2.92 -12.96
N PRO A 165 -18.85 3.46 -14.19
CA PRO A 165 -20.09 3.89 -14.83
C PRO A 165 -21.03 2.73 -15.20
N GLN A 166 -20.50 1.49 -15.27
CA GLN A 166 -21.31 0.29 -15.49
C GLN A 166 -22.12 -0.13 -14.25
N ASP A 167 -21.71 0.33 -13.07
CA ASP A 167 -22.39 0.11 -11.80
C ASP A 167 -22.84 1.45 -11.21
N GLU A 168 -24.01 1.92 -11.66
CA GLU A 168 -24.60 3.19 -11.19
C GLU A 168 -24.84 3.25 -9.67
N LYS A 169 -24.87 2.10 -9.00
CA LYS A 169 -25.07 1.98 -7.55
C LYS A 169 -23.76 1.75 -6.78
N PHE A 170 -22.64 1.75 -7.48
CA PHE A 170 -21.37 1.49 -6.82
C PHE A 170 -21.14 2.45 -5.65
N ARG A 171 -20.80 1.85 -4.51
CA ARG A 171 -20.33 2.55 -3.32
C ARG A 171 -19.11 1.84 -2.79
N ARG A 172 -18.09 2.60 -2.48
CA ARG A 172 -16.91 2.06 -1.81
C ARG A 172 -17.27 1.66 -0.38
N ILE A 173 -17.36 0.36 -0.12
CA ILE A 173 -17.64 -0.24 1.19
C ILE A 173 -16.47 -1.15 1.56
N PRO A 174 -15.49 -0.66 2.37
CA PRO A 174 -14.39 -1.49 2.82
C PRO A 174 -14.89 -2.74 3.58
N GLY A 175 -14.28 -3.90 3.27
CA GLY A 175 -14.62 -5.17 3.93
C GLY A 175 -15.89 -5.85 3.43
N GLN A 176 -16.46 -5.40 2.31
CA GLN A 176 -17.67 -6.03 1.73
C GLN A 176 -17.45 -7.48 1.30
N GLY A 177 -16.21 -7.87 0.95
CA GLY A 177 -15.83 -9.27 0.72
C GLY A 177 -16.21 -9.87 -0.64
N TYR A 178 -16.89 -9.13 -1.53
CA TYR A 178 -17.27 -9.59 -2.87
C TYR A 178 -17.21 -8.44 -3.89
N GLY A 179 -17.19 -8.80 -5.18
CA GLY A 179 -17.19 -7.88 -6.31
C GLY A 179 -16.04 -6.90 -6.30
N ARG A 180 -16.24 -5.75 -6.89
CA ARG A 180 -15.23 -4.67 -7.03
C ARG A 180 -14.68 -4.18 -5.71
N ASN A 181 -15.48 -4.17 -4.65
CA ASN A 181 -15.00 -3.80 -3.33
C ASN A 181 -13.96 -4.79 -2.79
N ALA A 182 -14.16 -6.09 -3.00
CA ALA A 182 -13.17 -7.10 -2.62
C ALA A 182 -11.87 -6.97 -3.44
N GLN A 183 -11.97 -6.70 -4.76
CA GLN A 183 -10.81 -6.45 -5.62
C GLN A 183 -9.99 -5.23 -5.13
N LEU A 184 -10.66 -4.12 -4.80
CA LEU A 184 -10.04 -2.92 -4.22
C LEU A 184 -9.41 -3.21 -2.86
N ASP A 185 -10.12 -3.94 -1.98
CA ASP A 185 -9.60 -4.29 -0.65
C ASP A 185 -8.34 -5.15 -0.75
N TYR A 186 -8.33 -6.14 -1.64
CA TYR A 186 -7.16 -6.98 -1.87
C TYR A 186 -5.96 -6.17 -2.39
N ALA A 187 -6.17 -5.34 -3.42
CA ALA A 187 -5.09 -4.52 -3.97
C ALA A 187 -4.55 -3.51 -2.93
N TYR A 188 -5.42 -2.90 -2.14
CA TYR A 188 -5.01 -1.99 -1.06
C TYR A 188 -4.30 -2.70 0.08
N MET A 189 -4.65 -3.96 0.37
CA MET A 189 -3.93 -4.78 1.31
C MET A 189 -2.47 -5.02 0.86
N VAL A 190 -2.27 -5.36 -0.41
CA VAL A 190 -0.93 -5.52 -0.99
C VAL A 190 -0.17 -4.19 -0.92
N LEU A 191 -0.79 -3.07 -1.33
CA LEU A 191 -0.20 -1.73 -1.25
C LEU A 191 0.20 -1.38 0.19
N ARG A 192 -0.65 -1.70 1.16
CA ARG A 192 -0.39 -1.47 2.58
C ARG A 192 0.84 -2.23 3.07
N GLY A 193 1.03 -3.47 2.60
CA GLY A 193 2.24 -4.25 2.90
C GLY A 193 3.52 -3.53 2.50
N PHE A 194 3.56 -2.98 1.30
CA PHE A 194 4.70 -2.17 0.85
C PHE A 194 4.85 -0.86 1.64
N ALA A 195 3.74 -0.19 1.97
CA ALA A 195 3.78 1.04 2.75
C ALA A 195 4.32 0.82 4.17
N VAL A 196 3.88 -0.24 4.84
CA VAL A 196 4.40 -0.63 6.16
C VAL A 196 5.89 -0.93 6.10
N LYS A 197 6.33 -1.70 5.08
CA LYS A 197 7.75 -1.98 4.85
C LYS A 197 8.56 -0.68 4.67
N ALA A 198 8.08 0.23 3.84
CA ALA A 198 8.73 1.51 3.56
C ALA A 198 8.86 2.40 4.81
N VAL A 199 7.80 2.49 5.61
CA VAL A 199 7.77 3.25 6.87
C VAL A 199 8.78 2.72 7.87
N ILE A 200 8.85 1.38 8.05
CA ILE A 200 9.78 0.75 8.97
C ILE A 200 11.23 0.89 8.47
N ALA A 201 11.49 0.64 7.17
CA ALA A 201 12.81 0.82 6.57
C ALA A 201 13.29 2.28 6.62
N ALA A 202 12.36 3.24 6.66
CA ALA A 202 12.68 4.64 6.91
C ALA A 202 12.95 4.95 8.40
N GLY A 203 12.83 3.99 9.31
CA GLY A 203 13.03 4.19 10.77
C GLY A 203 11.91 4.99 11.43
N LEU A 204 10.71 4.99 10.86
CA LEU A 204 9.54 5.69 11.37
C LEU A 204 8.65 4.75 12.20
N ILE A 205 7.81 5.33 13.05
CA ILE A 205 6.81 4.60 13.85
C ILE A 205 5.53 4.46 13.02
N PRO A 206 5.12 3.23 12.65
CA PRO A 206 3.95 3.05 11.78
C PRO A 206 2.63 3.54 12.38
N SER A 207 2.46 3.48 13.69
CA SER A 207 1.24 3.88 14.40
C SER A 207 1.08 5.39 14.58
N LEU A 208 2.15 6.18 14.41
CA LEU A 208 2.09 7.63 14.53
C LEU A 208 1.76 8.28 13.19
N GLY A 209 0.50 8.30 12.84
CA GLY A 209 0.00 8.93 11.63
C GLY A 209 0.07 10.46 11.64
N VAL A 210 -0.10 11.03 10.47
CA VAL A 210 -0.24 12.48 10.26
C VAL A 210 -1.68 12.91 10.51
N ASN A 211 -2.64 12.12 10.01
CA ASN A 211 -4.07 12.36 10.12
C ASN A 211 -4.84 11.19 10.73
N HIS A 212 -4.56 9.96 10.33
CA HIS A 212 -5.21 8.80 10.93
C HIS A 212 -4.74 8.58 12.36
N HIS A 213 -5.69 8.42 13.30
CA HIS A 213 -5.44 8.29 14.75
C HIS A 213 -6.29 7.18 15.39
N GLY A 214 -6.66 6.16 14.63
CA GLY A 214 -7.46 5.04 15.14
C GLY A 214 -6.75 4.31 16.28
N ARG A 215 -7.39 4.18 17.46
CA ARG A 215 -6.79 3.52 18.65
C ARG A 215 -6.38 2.06 18.39
N GLY A 216 -7.04 1.38 17.47
CA GLY A 216 -6.73 0.00 17.08
C GLY A 216 -5.93 -0.14 15.79
N ASN A 217 -5.51 0.96 15.16
CA ASN A 217 -4.75 0.90 13.92
C ASN A 217 -3.25 1.10 14.18
N TYR A 218 -2.48 0.03 14.06
CA TYR A 218 -1.03 0.04 14.23
C TYR A 218 -0.27 0.63 13.03
N PHE A 219 -0.95 0.97 11.94
CA PHE A 219 -0.36 1.36 10.66
C PHE A 219 -0.85 2.72 10.15
N CYS A 220 -1.27 3.61 11.06
CA CYS A 220 -1.82 4.92 10.71
C CYS A 220 -0.95 5.72 9.74
N LEU A 221 0.39 5.72 9.94
CA LEU A 221 1.30 6.43 9.04
C LEU A 221 1.40 5.77 7.66
N ALA A 222 1.45 4.44 7.62
CA ALA A 222 1.45 3.73 6.34
C ALA A 222 0.16 4.02 5.56
N ASP A 223 -1.00 4.04 6.25
CA ASP A 223 -2.29 4.39 5.67
C ASP A 223 -2.33 5.85 5.18
N ASP A 224 -1.68 6.78 5.87
CA ASP A 224 -1.54 8.17 5.41
C ASP A 224 -0.68 8.29 4.15
N LEU A 225 0.48 7.63 4.12
CA LEU A 225 1.43 7.76 3.00
C LEU A 225 0.95 7.05 1.74
N LEU A 226 0.23 5.92 1.85
CA LEU A 226 -0.24 5.18 0.70
C LEU A 226 -1.39 5.86 -0.05
N GLU A 227 -2.07 6.86 0.54
CA GLU A 227 -3.23 7.51 -0.05
C GLU A 227 -2.98 8.06 -1.46
N VAL A 228 -1.78 8.57 -1.72
CA VAL A 228 -1.42 9.15 -3.03
C VAL A 228 -1.22 8.10 -4.13
N TYR A 229 -1.05 6.83 -3.75
CA TYR A 229 -0.87 5.72 -4.70
C TYR A 229 -2.17 4.99 -5.01
N ARG A 230 -3.23 5.16 -4.17
CA ARG A 230 -4.53 4.53 -4.40
C ARG A 230 -5.09 4.77 -5.81
N PRO A 231 -5.06 6.01 -6.36
CA PRO A 231 -5.62 6.25 -7.69
C PRO A 231 -4.97 5.43 -8.81
N ALA A 232 -3.65 5.18 -8.73
CA ALA A 232 -2.95 4.33 -9.69
C ALA A 232 -3.43 2.87 -9.61
N VAL A 233 -3.67 2.39 -8.39
CA VAL A 233 -4.21 1.04 -8.15
C VAL A 233 -5.68 0.97 -8.60
N ASP A 234 -6.48 2.00 -8.31
CA ASP A 234 -7.89 2.08 -8.71
C ASP A 234 -8.07 1.98 -10.22
N TYR A 235 -7.18 2.66 -10.97
CA TYR A 235 -7.17 2.58 -12.42
C TYR A 235 -6.98 1.13 -12.90
N ARG A 236 -6.04 0.39 -12.32
CA ARG A 236 -5.80 -1.01 -12.70
C ARG A 236 -6.95 -1.93 -12.28
N VAL A 237 -7.55 -1.68 -11.13
CA VAL A 237 -8.75 -2.42 -10.70
C VAL A 237 -9.93 -2.15 -11.64
N SER A 238 -10.05 -0.94 -12.19
CA SER A 238 -11.14 -0.63 -13.12
C SER A 238 -11.10 -1.39 -14.44
N LEU A 239 -9.94 -1.96 -14.78
CA LEU A 239 -9.78 -2.81 -15.97
C LEU A 239 -10.31 -4.23 -15.80
N LEU A 240 -10.62 -4.66 -14.58
CA LEU A 240 -11.29 -5.92 -14.28
C LEU A 240 -12.81 -5.76 -14.40
N ASN A 241 -13.53 -6.88 -14.48
CA ASN A 241 -14.98 -6.90 -14.33
C ASN A 241 -15.38 -7.06 -12.85
N ASP A 242 -16.60 -6.68 -12.49
CA ASP A 242 -17.11 -6.87 -11.12
C ASP A 242 -17.21 -8.35 -10.74
N GLU A 243 -17.49 -9.21 -11.73
CA GLU A 243 -17.66 -10.65 -11.58
C GLU A 243 -16.32 -11.42 -11.49
N ASP A 244 -15.19 -10.78 -11.82
CA ASP A 244 -13.87 -11.42 -11.78
C ASP A 244 -13.52 -11.78 -10.34
N SER A 245 -13.38 -13.09 -10.09
CA SER A 245 -13.27 -13.63 -8.73
C SER A 245 -11.85 -13.58 -8.19
N LEU A 246 -11.69 -13.21 -6.93
CA LEU A 246 -10.40 -13.33 -6.21
C LEU A 246 -9.94 -14.80 -6.04
N GLN A 247 -10.76 -15.81 -6.32
CA GLN A 247 -10.35 -17.19 -6.36
C GLN A 247 -9.49 -17.50 -7.59
N GLU A 248 -9.55 -16.65 -8.62
CA GLU A 248 -8.78 -16.82 -9.85
C GLU A 248 -7.36 -16.27 -9.70
N LYS A 249 -6.36 -17.12 -9.96
CA LYS A 249 -4.94 -16.73 -9.91
C LYS A 249 -4.61 -15.57 -10.85
N ALA A 250 -5.27 -15.50 -12.01
CA ALA A 250 -5.07 -14.41 -12.97
C ALA A 250 -5.52 -13.05 -12.41
N VAL A 251 -6.66 -13.01 -11.71
CA VAL A 251 -7.20 -11.82 -11.04
C VAL A 251 -6.26 -11.37 -9.92
N LYS A 252 -5.89 -12.27 -9.01
CA LYS A 252 -4.92 -11.95 -7.95
C LYS A 252 -3.59 -11.44 -8.52
N LYS A 253 -3.08 -12.08 -9.58
CA LYS A 253 -1.86 -11.62 -10.24
C LYS A 253 -2.01 -10.21 -10.80
N HIS A 254 -3.12 -9.91 -11.49
CA HIS A 254 -3.40 -8.56 -12.01
C HIS A 254 -3.41 -7.51 -10.89
N LEU A 255 -4.04 -7.80 -9.75
CA LEU A 255 -4.11 -6.89 -8.60
C LEU A 255 -2.74 -6.69 -7.92
N VAL A 256 -1.90 -7.71 -7.85
CA VAL A 256 -0.51 -7.59 -7.38
C VAL A 256 0.32 -6.76 -8.36
N ASP A 257 0.19 -7.02 -9.66
CA ASP A 257 0.88 -6.26 -10.72
C ASP A 257 0.45 -4.77 -10.71
N ALA A 258 -0.81 -4.48 -10.36
CA ALA A 258 -1.31 -3.12 -10.16
C ALA A 258 -0.51 -2.32 -9.12
N VAL A 259 0.00 -2.99 -8.09
CA VAL A 259 0.84 -2.34 -7.06
C VAL A 259 2.30 -2.24 -7.50
N ASN A 260 2.75 -3.13 -8.38
CA ASN A 260 4.14 -3.14 -8.86
C ASN A 260 4.38 -2.30 -10.13
N GLN A 261 3.36 -1.61 -10.64
CA GLN A 261 3.48 -0.79 -11.84
C GLN A 261 4.45 0.39 -11.64
N GLN A 262 4.93 0.93 -12.76
CA GLN A 262 5.68 2.18 -12.73
C GLN A 262 4.80 3.32 -12.26
N PHE A 263 5.41 4.27 -11.56
CA PHE A 263 4.72 5.44 -11.02
C PHE A 263 5.29 6.73 -11.64
N ASN A 264 4.44 7.47 -12.32
CA ASN A 264 4.74 8.80 -12.88
C ASN A 264 5.82 8.89 -13.95
N GLY A 265 6.06 7.87 -14.75
CA GLY A 265 7.12 7.92 -15.77
C GLY A 265 8.53 8.20 -15.21
N SER A 266 8.70 8.17 -13.89
CA SER A 266 9.98 8.37 -13.22
C SER A 266 10.93 7.16 -13.36
N GLY A 267 10.44 6.07 -13.93
CA GLY A 267 11.13 4.78 -13.95
C GLY A 267 11.08 4.03 -12.60
N LEU A 268 10.50 4.64 -11.55
CA LEU A 268 10.31 4.00 -10.25
C LEU A 268 8.97 3.25 -10.22
N THR A 269 8.97 2.09 -9.61
CA THR A 269 7.74 1.37 -9.26
C THR A 269 7.07 2.02 -8.04
N ILE A 270 5.77 1.74 -7.81
CA ILE A 270 5.06 2.21 -6.61
C ILE A 270 5.83 1.85 -5.33
N PRO A 271 6.33 0.60 -5.11
CA PRO A 271 7.13 0.28 -3.93
C PRO A 271 8.40 1.12 -3.79
N SER A 272 9.11 1.39 -4.89
CA SER A 272 10.32 2.22 -4.85
C SER A 272 9.99 3.68 -4.52
N SER A 273 8.94 4.23 -5.15
CA SER A 273 8.45 5.59 -4.86
C SER A 273 7.96 5.72 -3.40
N LEU A 274 7.30 4.68 -2.85
CA LEU A 274 6.91 4.63 -1.44
C LEU A 274 8.10 4.68 -0.49
N ASN A 275 9.17 3.93 -0.81
CA ASN A 275 10.40 3.96 -0.02
C ASN A 275 11.01 5.37 -0.01
N ASP A 276 11.12 6.00 -1.17
CA ASP A 276 11.64 7.37 -1.28
C ASP A 276 10.75 8.36 -0.53
N PHE A 277 9.42 8.22 -0.65
CA PHE A 277 8.48 9.10 0.04
C PHE A 277 8.55 8.94 1.57
N ALA A 278 8.68 7.72 2.08
CA ALA A 278 8.87 7.47 3.51
C ALA A 278 10.20 8.08 4.03
N GLN A 279 11.29 7.99 3.26
CA GLN A 279 12.56 8.64 3.59
C GLN A 279 12.41 10.17 3.61
N GLN A 280 11.76 10.78 2.61
CA GLN A 280 11.47 12.20 2.57
C GLN A 280 10.61 12.64 3.75
N PHE A 281 9.61 11.83 4.14
CA PHE A 281 8.81 12.10 5.32
C PHE A 281 9.65 12.06 6.60
N GLY A 282 10.60 11.13 6.72
CA GLY A 282 11.57 11.10 7.82
C GLY A 282 12.41 12.39 7.90
N LEU A 283 12.96 12.86 6.78
CA LEU A 283 13.70 14.12 6.71
C LEU A 283 12.82 15.32 7.06
N TYR A 284 11.55 15.27 6.67
CA TYR A 284 10.57 16.29 7.04
C TYR A 284 10.30 16.30 8.55
N CYS A 285 10.15 15.14 9.19
CA CYS A 285 10.02 15.04 10.64
C CYS A 285 11.22 15.66 11.38
N GLU A 286 12.44 15.37 10.89
CA GLU A 286 13.71 15.86 11.45
C GLU A 286 13.94 17.37 11.20
N GLY A 287 13.07 18.03 10.44
CA GLY A 287 13.25 19.46 10.08
C GLY A 287 14.36 19.70 9.07
N LYS A 288 14.88 18.67 8.42
CA LYS A 288 15.91 18.79 7.37
C LYS A 288 15.36 19.30 6.05
N ILE A 289 14.06 19.18 5.85
CA ILE A 289 13.33 19.79 4.75
C ILE A 289 12.10 20.52 5.28
N ASP A 290 11.84 21.71 4.76
CA ASP A 290 10.72 22.55 5.21
C ASP A 290 9.41 22.18 4.53
N ARG A 291 9.50 21.62 3.33
CA ARG A 291 8.34 21.27 2.51
C ARG A 291 8.40 19.81 2.09
N LEU A 292 7.41 19.03 2.54
CA LEU A 292 7.29 17.64 2.16
C LEU A 292 7.03 17.52 0.63
N GLN A 293 7.88 16.80 -0.08
CA GLN A 293 7.65 16.43 -1.47
C GLN A 293 6.76 15.19 -1.47
N VAL A 294 5.55 15.33 -2.03
CA VAL A 294 4.56 14.27 -2.09
C VAL A 294 4.43 13.79 -3.53
N PRO A 295 4.57 12.50 -3.80
CA PRO A 295 4.39 11.95 -5.14
C PRO A 295 2.97 12.22 -5.67
N GLU A 296 2.84 12.38 -6.99
CA GLU A 296 1.58 12.61 -7.66
C GLU A 296 1.39 11.55 -8.77
N TYR A 297 0.24 10.91 -8.82
CA TYR A 297 -0.13 10.08 -9.95
C TYR A 297 -0.65 10.97 -11.10
N VAL A 298 -0.03 10.86 -12.26
CA VAL A 298 -0.35 11.71 -13.43
C VAL A 298 -1.19 10.99 -14.48
N GLY A 299 -1.57 9.73 -14.19
CA GLY A 299 -2.32 8.89 -15.13
C GLY A 299 -1.43 8.02 -16.01
N GLU A 300 -2.06 7.11 -16.73
CA GLU A 300 -1.43 6.32 -17.79
C GLU A 300 -1.72 6.99 -19.14
N SER A 301 -0.68 7.09 -19.98
CA SER A 301 -0.74 7.68 -21.35
C SER A 301 -1.20 6.66 -22.39
#